data_5750de456f62b9b10174b97fc6212bc3
#
_entry.id   5750de456f62b9b10174b97fc6212bc3
#
_cell.length_a   1.000
_cell.length_b   1.000
_cell.length_c   1.000
_cell.angle_alpha   90.00
_cell.angle_beta   90.00
_cell.angle_gamma   90.00
#
_symmetry.space_group_name_H-M   'P 1'
#
loop_
_entity.id
_entity.type
_entity.pdbx_description
1 polymer ?
#
loop_
_entity_poly.entity_id
_entity_poly.type
_entity_poly.pdbx_seq_one_letter_code
_entity_poly.pdbx_strand_id
1 'polypeptide(L)'
;MSMSTFNPQQKILFPAEYLLDVNPLKKYELLFDRLNCSPIEKPLSEGRPPVSKSGLLRSLIYKNLKPLPTLYDLAVEFVDNPNLSLKCGLHPSQHPSSLVERLSSFLRDTPNDTLQFIKKSLVRELIQLDQITGRFLSIDSCPILANVKENNLKTSVKDRFDKTKLPKGDPECRLGVIIHFPKPFKKEEHFFWGYRNHVVTDTLSELPISELTKPANVSESKMFIPLFSQTQEEFTLPVEAVLGDAIYDAESILNFVVKELRAKPYIARNPRWESKSDIKISNKGNPICIAGFDMIYWGKFKDRGKIRKKFVCPITHRKRFSNQIPQCPWNHPKFVKGHGCIAYRGEDENIRDSIDYGSESFKKIYNLRTSSERIFSRLLTLCMQDPSVVGLKATANHCTIAHITVLLIALTAVKTGNEDKIRFVKKFLPNL
;
A
#
# COMPACT_ATOMS: atom_id res chain seq x y z
N MET A 1 -8.55 -2.62 49.41
CA MET A 1 -9.15 -1.95 48.21
C MET A 1 -10.39 -1.23 48.69
N SER A 2 -10.39 0.10 48.80
CA SER A 2 -11.58 0.84 49.15
C SER A 2 -12.52 0.84 47.95
N MET A 3 -13.67 0.21 48.07
CA MET A 3 -14.77 0.42 47.16
C MET A 3 -15.06 1.93 47.14
N SER A 4 -15.04 2.57 45.99
CA SER A 4 -15.49 3.95 45.85
C SER A 4 -16.96 3.97 46.27
N THR A 5 -17.26 4.59 47.42
CA THR A 5 -18.62 4.81 47.85
C THR A 5 -19.31 5.74 46.86
N PHE A 6 -20.35 5.25 46.20
CA PHE A 6 -21.22 6.06 45.37
C PHE A 6 -21.68 7.30 46.14
N ASN A 7 -21.47 8.49 45.61
CA ASN A 7 -21.98 9.71 46.19
C ASN A 7 -23.52 9.74 46.01
N PRO A 8 -24.34 9.60 47.04
CA PRO A 8 -25.81 9.53 46.92
C PRO A 8 -26.47 10.83 46.39
N GLN A 9 -25.72 11.91 46.28
CA GLN A 9 -26.19 13.18 45.74
C GLN A 9 -25.97 13.29 44.21
N GLN A 10 -25.26 12.36 43.59
CA GLN A 10 -25.05 12.36 42.14
C GLN A 10 -26.33 11.85 41.45
N LYS A 11 -27.08 12.74 40.78
CA LYS A 11 -28.23 12.36 39.97
C LYS A 11 -27.72 11.53 38.78
N ILE A 12 -27.90 10.23 38.84
CA ILE A 12 -27.60 9.31 37.72
C ILE A 12 -28.78 9.42 36.77
N LEU A 13 -28.51 9.78 35.51
CA LEU A 13 -29.50 9.90 34.41
C LEU A 13 -30.18 8.53 34.14
N PHE A 14 -29.47 7.44 34.37
CA PHE A 14 -29.96 6.07 34.21
C PHE A 14 -29.65 5.24 35.47
N PRO A 15 -30.54 4.33 35.91
CA PRO A 15 -30.24 3.38 36.96
C PRO A 15 -28.98 2.56 36.67
N ALA A 16 -28.21 2.22 37.70
CA ALA A 16 -27.00 1.41 37.54
C ALA A 16 -27.29 0.05 36.87
N GLU A 17 -28.47 -0.52 37.16
CA GLU A 17 -28.98 -1.75 36.57
C GLU A 17 -29.11 -1.64 35.04
N TYR A 18 -29.58 -0.49 34.54
CA TYR A 18 -29.70 -0.24 33.10
C TYR A 18 -28.33 -0.27 32.40
N LEU A 19 -27.28 0.23 33.04
CA LEU A 19 -25.91 0.18 32.51
C LEU A 19 -25.32 -1.24 32.55
N LEU A 20 -25.78 -2.09 33.47
CA LEU A 20 -25.40 -3.51 33.54
C LEU A 20 -26.12 -4.35 32.49
N ASP A 21 -27.34 -3.97 32.09
CA ASP A 21 -28.09 -4.63 31.01
C ASP A 21 -27.57 -4.31 29.60
N VAL A 22 -26.81 -3.22 29.43
CA VAL A 22 -26.19 -2.90 28.17
C VAL A 22 -25.05 -3.87 27.90
N ASN A 23 -25.22 -4.76 26.93
CA ASN A 23 -24.17 -5.68 26.51
C ASN A 23 -23.07 -4.89 25.74
N PRO A 24 -21.94 -4.52 26.39
CA PRO A 24 -20.88 -3.73 25.75
C PRO A 24 -20.17 -4.49 24.63
N LEU A 25 -20.39 -5.80 24.52
CA LEU A 25 -19.81 -6.66 23.49
C LEU A 25 -20.71 -6.84 22.28
N LYS A 26 -21.98 -6.35 22.31
CA LYS A 26 -22.93 -6.46 21.21
C LYS A 26 -22.38 -5.93 19.87
N LYS A 27 -21.62 -4.85 19.95
CA LYS A 27 -20.96 -4.27 18.76
C LYS A 27 -20.00 -5.23 18.04
N TYR A 28 -19.33 -6.11 18.79
CA TYR A 28 -18.42 -7.12 18.20
C TYR A 28 -19.22 -8.27 17.59
N GLU A 29 -20.36 -8.64 18.19
CA GLU A 29 -21.28 -9.62 17.59
C GLU A 29 -21.76 -9.12 16.22
N LEU A 30 -22.24 -7.88 16.14
CA LEU A 30 -22.69 -7.27 14.89
C LEU A 30 -21.62 -7.25 13.80
N LEU A 31 -20.35 -7.03 14.17
CA LEU A 31 -19.22 -7.14 13.26
C LEU A 31 -18.99 -8.59 12.83
N PHE A 32 -18.92 -9.50 13.79
CA PHE A 32 -18.56 -10.91 13.53
C PHE A 32 -19.64 -11.66 12.75
N ASP A 33 -20.90 -11.28 12.87
CA ASP A 33 -22.02 -11.84 12.09
C ASP A 33 -21.93 -11.52 10.60
N ARG A 34 -21.15 -10.47 10.22
CA ARG A 34 -20.88 -10.11 8.82
C ARG A 34 -19.65 -10.82 8.25
N LEU A 35 -18.90 -11.54 9.07
CA LEU A 35 -17.66 -12.19 8.67
C LEU A 35 -17.91 -13.64 8.27
N ASN A 36 -17.84 -13.94 6.99
CA ASN A 36 -17.92 -15.32 6.50
C ASN A 36 -16.59 -16.05 6.77
N CYS A 37 -16.58 -16.87 7.81
CA CYS A 37 -15.41 -17.66 8.20
C CYS A 37 -15.38 -19.08 7.60
N SER A 38 -16.37 -19.50 6.81
CA SER A 38 -16.45 -20.86 6.26
C SER A 38 -15.16 -21.34 5.56
N PRO A 39 -14.39 -20.47 4.86
CA PRO A 39 -13.17 -20.91 4.17
C PRO A 39 -12.05 -21.39 5.11
N ILE A 40 -12.03 -20.97 6.36
CA ILE A 40 -10.99 -21.35 7.34
C ILE A 40 -11.41 -22.49 8.24
N GLU A 41 -12.71 -22.80 8.34
CA GLU A 41 -13.20 -23.89 9.18
C GLU A 41 -12.84 -25.23 8.56
N LYS A 42 -12.46 -26.17 9.39
CA LYS A 42 -12.28 -27.56 9.01
C LYS A 42 -13.51 -28.38 9.37
N PRO A 43 -13.87 -29.37 8.56
CA PRO A 43 -14.89 -30.34 8.97
C PRO A 43 -14.51 -30.97 10.30
N LEU A 44 -15.51 -31.25 11.13
CA LEU A 44 -15.32 -32.00 12.36
C LEU A 44 -14.77 -33.39 12.00
N SER A 45 -13.66 -33.77 12.62
CA SER A 45 -13.10 -35.12 12.56
C SER A 45 -13.32 -35.85 13.89
N GLU A 46 -13.22 -37.17 13.88
CA GLU A 46 -13.22 -37.96 15.10
C GLU A 46 -12.10 -37.51 16.04
N GLY A 47 -12.36 -37.48 17.34
CA GLY A 47 -11.41 -37.11 18.38
C GLY A 47 -11.72 -35.75 19.02
N ARG A 48 -10.71 -35.15 19.68
CA ARG A 48 -10.88 -33.86 20.36
C ARG A 48 -11.16 -32.75 19.33
N PRO A 49 -12.24 -31.97 19.47
CA PRO A 49 -12.54 -30.87 18.56
C PRO A 49 -11.35 -29.91 18.43
N PRO A 50 -10.98 -29.55 17.21
CA PRO A 50 -9.92 -28.54 16.98
C PRO A 50 -10.36 -27.18 17.53
N VAL A 51 -9.39 -26.35 17.90
CA VAL A 51 -9.69 -24.94 18.26
C VAL A 51 -10.29 -24.23 17.07
N SER A 52 -11.41 -23.53 17.30
CA SER A 52 -12.11 -22.77 16.27
C SER A 52 -11.18 -21.77 15.57
N LYS A 53 -10.96 -21.94 14.29
CA LYS A 53 -10.15 -21.01 13.49
C LYS A 53 -10.87 -19.69 13.27
N SER A 54 -12.19 -19.70 13.12
CA SER A 54 -13.00 -18.48 13.10
C SER A 54 -12.88 -17.72 14.42
N GLY A 55 -12.84 -18.43 15.55
CA GLY A 55 -12.61 -17.82 16.85
C GLY A 55 -11.24 -17.13 16.94
N LEU A 56 -10.18 -17.76 16.41
CA LEU A 56 -8.85 -17.15 16.37
C LEU A 56 -8.81 -15.92 15.44
N LEU A 57 -9.48 -15.97 14.28
CA LEU A 57 -9.58 -14.83 13.36
C LEU A 57 -10.34 -13.65 14.01
N ARG A 58 -11.50 -13.93 14.62
CA ARG A 58 -12.28 -12.90 15.36
C ARG A 58 -11.47 -12.28 16.49
N SER A 59 -10.67 -13.07 17.19
CA SER A 59 -9.77 -12.60 18.24
C SER A 59 -8.69 -11.64 17.72
N LEU A 60 -8.11 -11.93 16.56
CA LEU A 60 -7.13 -11.06 15.90
C LEU A 60 -7.78 -9.77 15.37
N ILE A 61 -9.00 -9.85 14.85
CA ILE A 61 -9.79 -8.67 14.50
C ILE A 61 -10.07 -7.82 15.75
N TYR A 62 -10.46 -8.43 16.85
CA TYR A 62 -10.64 -7.73 18.12
C TYR A 62 -9.34 -7.05 18.58
N LYS A 63 -8.20 -7.74 18.49
CA LYS A 63 -6.87 -7.19 18.78
C LYS A 63 -6.64 -5.87 18.02
N ASN A 64 -6.95 -5.86 16.71
CA ASN A 64 -6.80 -4.69 15.86
C ASN A 64 -7.75 -3.55 16.31
N LEU A 65 -9.00 -3.85 16.59
CA LEU A 65 -10.01 -2.87 17.03
C LEU A 65 -9.68 -2.20 18.36
N LYS A 66 -9.01 -2.93 19.25
CA LYS A 66 -8.57 -2.44 20.56
C LYS A 66 -7.12 -1.93 20.59
N PRO A 67 -6.49 -1.73 19.45
CA PRO A 67 -5.06 -1.58 19.16
C PRO A 67 -4.14 -2.19 20.23
N LEU A 68 -4.34 -3.48 20.51
CA LEU A 68 -3.49 -4.21 21.44
C LEU A 68 -2.14 -4.52 20.78
N PRO A 69 -1.00 -4.14 21.39
CA PRO A 69 0.30 -4.22 20.70
C PRO A 69 0.74 -5.67 20.44
N THR A 70 0.55 -6.59 21.38
CA THR A 70 1.05 -7.95 21.28
C THR A 70 -0.06 -9.00 21.34
N LEU A 71 0.28 -10.23 20.94
CA LEU A 71 -0.62 -11.39 21.14
C LEU A 71 -0.78 -11.73 22.62
N TYR A 72 0.20 -11.39 23.45
CA TYR A 72 0.14 -11.60 24.88
C TYR A 72 -0.87 -10.66 25.53
N ASP A 73 -0.90 -9.37 25.14
CA ASP A 73 -1.90 -8.42 25.64
C ASP A 73 -3.33 -8.87 25.31
N LEU A 74 -3.54 -9.42 24.11
CA LEU A 74 -4.82 -10.02 23.72
C LEU A 74 -5.17 -11.22 24.60
N ALA A 75 -4.20 -12.07 24.90
CA ALA A 75 -4.43 -13.27 25.72
C ALA A 75 -4.75 -12.90 27.17
N VAL A 76 -4.10 -11.88 27.73
CA VAL A 76 -4.41 -11.33 29.07
C VAL A 76 -5.82 -10.76 29.08
N GLU A 77 -6.18 -9.93 28.09
CA GLU A 77 -7.54 -9.37 27.98
C GLU A 77 -8.63 -10.46 27.98
N PHE A 78 -8.35 -11.62 27.34
CA PHE A 78 -9.30 -12.74 27.28
C PHE A 78 -9.37 -13.53 28.59
N VAL A 79 -8.29 -13.57 29.35
CA VAL A 79 -8.31 -14.16 30.73
C VAL A 79 -9.08 -13.26 31.69
N ASP A 80 -8.86 -11.95 31.60
CA ASP A 80 -9.53 -10.96 32.44
C ASP A 80 -11.02 -10.81 32.09
N ASN A 81 -11.38 -11.07 30.81
CA ASN A 81 -12.75 -11.00 30.32
C ASN A 81 -13.17 -12.29 29.56
N PRO A 82 -13.55 -13.36 30.30
CA PRO A 82 -13.93 -14.63 29.68
C PRO A 82 -15.14 -14.54 28.73
N ASN A 83 -16.07 -13.61 28.96
CA ASN A 83 -17.21 -13.38 28.08
C ASN A 83 -16.77 -12.93 26.68
N LEU A 84 -15.69 -12.14 26.57
CA LEU A 84 -15.12 -11.74 25.32
C LEU A 84 -14.57 -12.93 24.53
N SER A 85 -13.90 -13.88 25.22
CA SER A 85 -13.42 -15.13 24.61
C SER A 85 -14.58 -15.91 23.98
N LEU A 86 -15.69 -16.07 24.73
CA LEU A 86 -16.91 -16.72 24.24
C LEU A 86 -17.51 -16.00 23.02
N LYS A 87 -17.58 -14.66 23.03
CA LYS A 87 -18.09 -13.86 21.90
C LYS A 87 -17.24 -13.99 20.65
N CYS A 88 -15.93 -14.19 20.81
CA CYS A 88 -15.06 -14.54 19.68
C CYS A 88 -15.24 -16.00 19.21
N GLY A 89 -15.92 -16.86 19.98
CA GLY A 89 -16.10 -18.27 19.68
C GLY A 89 -14.95 -19.16 20.17
N LEU A 90 -14.25 -18.71 21.22
CA LEU A 90 -13.20 -19.47 21.88
C LEU A 90 -13.63 -19.88 23.29
N HIS A 91 -13.18 -21.03 23.73
CA HIS A 91 -13.34 -21.46 25.13
C HIS A 91 -12.46 -20.58 26.01
N PRO A 92 -12.98 -20.07 27.16
CA PRO A 92 -12.17 -19.33 28.10
C PRO A 92 -10.95 -20.13 28.56
N SER A 93 -9.80 -19.49 28.61
CA SER A 93 -8.54 -20.07 29.07
C SER A 93 -8.06 -19.34 30.32
N GLN A 94 -7.53 -20.08 31.27
CA GLN A 94 -6.88 -19.52 32.45
C GLN A 94 -5.40 -19.19 32.24
N HIS A 95 -4.82 -19.63 31.09
CA HIS A 95 -3.41 -19.47 30.81
C HIS A 95 -3.20 -18.67 29.52
N PRO A 96 -2.70 -17.44 29.61
CA PRO A 96 -2.43 -16.59 28.42
C PRO A 96 -1.50 -17.27 27.41
N SER A 97 -0.45 -17.97 27.87
CA SER A 97 0.57 -18.59 27.00
C SER A 97 -0.02 -19.58 25.99
N SER A 98 -1.01 -20.38 26.38
CA SER A 98 -1.63 -21.36 25.47
C SER A 98 -2.43 -20.67 24.35
N LEU A 99 -3.05 -19.54 24.61
CA LEU A 99 -3.75 -18.75 23.60
C LEU A 99 -2.77 -18.04 22.67
N VAL A 100 -1.67 -17.48 23.21
CA VAL A 100 -0.59 -16.87 22.40
C VAL A 100 -0.02 -17.86 21.40
N GLU A 101 0.27 -19.10 21.83
CA GLU A 101 0.79 -20.14 20.94
C GLU A 101 -0.20 -20.46 19.81
N ARG A 102 -1.50 -20.60 20.11
CA ARG A 102 -2.55 -20.87 19.13
C ARG A 102 -2.71 -19.72 18.12
N LEU A 103 -2.69 -18.47 18.57
CA LEU A 103 -2.76 -17.28 17.72
C LEU A 103 -1.53 -17.17 16.83
N SER A 104 -0.33 -17.41 17.39
CA SER A 104 0.92 -17.42 16.64
C SER A 104 0.94 -18.52 15.58
N SER A 105 0.53 -19.75 15.95
CA SER A 105 0.40 -20.86 15.01
C SER A 105 -0.63 -20.57 13.92
N PHE A 106 -1.78 -19.95 14.26
CA PHE A 106 -2.77 -19.55 13.27
C PHE A 106 -2.18 -18.59 12.25
N LEU A 107 -1.43 -17.57 12.67
CA LEU A 107 -0.79 -16.60 11.77
C LEU A 107 0.29 -17.25 10.91
N ARG A 108 1.08 -18.17 11.47
CA ARG A 108 2.17 -18.86 10.76
C ARG A 108 1.66 -19.93 9.78
N ASP A 109 0.66 -20.71 10.18
CA ASP A 109 0.30 -21.95 9.50
C ASP A 109 -0.87 -21.79 8.52
N THR A 110 -1.77 -20.80 8.74
CA THR A 110 -2.89 -20.54 7.83
C THR A 110 -2.39 -20.11 6.43
N PRO A 111 -2.86 -20.74 5.33
CA PRO A 111 -2.55 -20.26 3.99
C PRO A 111 -3.08 -18.84 3.80
N ASN A 112 -2.24 -17.93 3.31
CA ASN A 112 -2.67 -16.54 3.10
C ASN A 112 -3.86 -16.43 2.13
N ASP A 113 -3.88 -17.27 1.08
CA ASP A 113 -4.96 -17.31 0.09
C ASP A 113 -6.35 -17.51 0.72
N THR A 114 -6.41 -18.25 1.82
CA THR A 114 -7.66 -18.46 2.57
C THR A 114 -8.16 -17.16 3.21
N LEU A 115 -7.25 -16.37 3.80
CA LEU A 115 -7.59 -15.05 4.35
C LEU A 115 -7.87 -14.04 3.24
N GLN A 116 -7.13 -14.11 2.15
CA GLN A 116 -7.40 -13.30 0.95
C GLN A 116 -8.79 -13.58 0.39
N PHE A 117 -9.24 -14.85 0.39
CA PHE A 117 -10.60 -15.20 -0.05
C PHE A 117 -11.67 -14.51 0.83
N ILE A 118 -11.49 -14.52 2.16
CA ILE A 118 -12.39 -13.81 3.08
C ILE A 118 -12.39 -12.31 2.80
N LYS A 119 -11.21 -11.72 2.64
CA LYS A 119 -11.07 -10.29 2.28
C LYS A 119 -11.79 -9.97 0.97
N LYS A 120 -11.57 -10.79 -0.06
CA LYS A 120 -12.21 -10.61 -1.38
C LYS A 120 -13.74 -10.70 -1.31
N SER A 121 -14.30 -11.55 -0.44
CA SER A 121 -15.76 -11.61 -0.26
C SER A 121 -16.30 -10.29 0.31
N LEU A 122 -15.63 -9.66 1.26
CA LEU A 122 -16.00 -8.35 1.79
C LEU A 122 -15.90 -7.25 0.71
N VAL A 123 -14.85 -7.26 -0.11
CA VAL A 123 -14.71 -6.32 -1.22
C VAL A 123 -15.84 -6.48 -2.23
N ARG A 124 -16.20 -7.73 -2.64
CA ARG A 124 -17.31 -7.98 -3.56
C ARG A 124 -18.64 -7.46 -3.00
N GLU A 125 -18.91 -7.69 -1.73
CA GLU A 125 -20.13 -7.20 -1.08
C GLU A 125 -20.17 -5.67 -1.05
N LEU A 126 -19.05 -5.00 -0.77
CA LEU A 126 -18.96 -3.54 -0.81
C LEU A 126 -19.08 -2.96 -2.23
N ILE A 127 -18.64 -3.70 -3.26
CA ILE A 127 -18.90 -3.35 -4.68
C ILE A 127 -20.39 -3.48 -4.99
N GLN A 128 -21.05 -4.57 -4.58
CA GLN A 128 -22.47 -4.78 -4.79
C GLN A 128 -23.37 -3.74 -4.08
N LEU A 129 -22.86 -3.13 -3.01
CA LEU A 129 -23.50 -2.05 -2.27
C LEU A 129 -23.08 -0.66 -2.76
N ASP A 130 -22.43 -0.56 -3.91
CA ASP A 130 -21.96 0.70 -4.53
C ASP A 130 -21.01 1.55 -3.64
N GLN A 131 -20.40 0.93 -2.63
CA GLN A 131 -19.44 1.61 -1.77
C GLN A 131 -18.03 1.66 -2.37
N ILE A 132 -17.65 0.63 -3.09
CA ILE A 132 -16.41 0.58 -3.88
C ILE A 132 -16.80 0.68 -5.35
N THR A 133 -16.47 1.79 -5.98
CA THR A 133 -16.82 2.02 -7.39
C THR A 133 -15.79 1.45 -8.36
N GLY A 134 -14.52 1.34 -7.95
CA GLY A 134 -13.43 0.86 -8.77
C GLY A 134 -13.05 1.78 -9.95
N ARG A 135 -13.64 2.98 -10.06
CA ARG A 135 -13.39 3.92 -11.17
C ARG A 135 -12.04 4.62 -11.07
N PHE A 136 -11.66 5.04 -9.87
CA PHE A 136 -10.42 5.75 -9.58
C PHE A 136 -9.62 4.93 -8.59
N LEU A 137 -8.53 4.33 -9.04
CA LEU A 137 -7.69 3.47 -8.21
C LEU A 137 -6.34 4.12 -7.93
N SER A 138 -5.87 4.02 -6.70
CA SER A 138 -4.51 4.41 -6.33
C SER A 138 -3.72 3.21 -5.86
N ILE A 139 -2.40 3.25 -6.08
CA ILE A 139 -1.47 2.26 -5.55
C ILE A 139 -0.40 2.95 -4.73
N ASP A 140 -0.06 2.30 -3.62
CA ASP A 140 1.03 2.74 -2.76
C ASP A 140 1.51 1.57 -1.88
N SER A 141 2.56 1.75 -1.09
CA SER A 141 3.08 0.72 -0.20
C SER A 141 3.36 1.24 1.20
N CYS A 142 3.11 0.39 2.19
CA CYS A 142 3.41 0.67 3.59
C CYS A 142 4.57 -0.22 4.08
N PRO A 143 5.60 0.34 4.75
CA PRO A 143 6.63 -0.44 5.39
C PRO A 143 6.07 -1.18 6.61
N ILE A 144 6.44 -2.47 6.73
CA ILE A 144 6.10 -3.34 7.84
C ILE A 144 7.40 -3.77 8.52
N LEU A 145 7.57 -3.40 9.77
CA LEU A 145 8.80 -3.65 10.51
C LEU A 145 8.85 -5.11 10.97
N ALA A 146 9.93 -5.83 10.66
CA ALA A 146 10.13 -7.16 11.22
C ALA A 146 10.43 -7.07 12.72
N ASN A 147 9.92 -8.04 13.49
CA ASN A 147 10.18 -8.13 14.92
C ASN A 147 11.58 -8.68 15.19
N VAL A 148 12.59 -7.85 14.94
CA VAL A 148 14.01 -8.20 15.06
C VAL A 148 14.77 -7.15 15.88
N LYS A 149 15.82 -7.59 16.58
CA LYS A 149 16.64 -6.70 17.42
C LYS A 149 17.31 -5.58 16.63
N GLU A 150 17.56 -5.81 15.35
CA GLU A 150 18.17 -4.84 14.44
C GLU A 150 17.29 -3.61 14.24
N ASN A 151 15.98 -3.72 14.35
CA ASN A 151 15.04 -2.59 14.29
C ASN A 151 14.94 -1.84 15.63
N ASN A 152 15.28 -2.47 16.74
CA ASN A 152 15.22 -1.82 18.05
C ASN A 152 16.45 -0.94 18.30
N LEU A 153 16.33 0.36 18.13
CA LEU A 153 17.40 1.33 18.28
C LEU A 153 18.02 1.38 19.69
N LYS A 154 17.32 0.89 20.70
CA LYS A 154 17.81 0.80 22.08
C LYS A 154 18.80 -0.36 22.29
N THR A 155 18.79 -1.36 21.41
CA THR A 155 19.68 -2.53 21.48
C THR A 155 20.99 -2.21 20.78
N SER A 156 22.14 -2.48 21.37
CA SER A 156 23.43 -2.32 20.69
C SER A 156 23.62 -3.46 19.68
N VAL A 157 23.61 -3.12 18.38
CA VAL A 157 23.87 -4.06 17.28
C VAL A 157 24.91 -3.46 16.36
N LYS A 158 26.05 -4.13 16.19
CA LYS A 158 27.11 -3.74 15.27
C LYS A 158 26.61 -3.95 13.82
N ASP A 159 26.92 -2.98 12.94
CA ASP A 159 26.57 -3.02 11.52
C ASP A 159 25.06 -3.33 11.29
N ARG A 160 24.22 -2.73 12.10
CA ARG A 160 22.76 -2.94 12.21
C ARG A 160 22.03 -3.06 10.86
N PHE A 161 22.39 -2.25 9.88
CA PHE A 161 21.74 -2.18 8.56
C PHE A 161 22.68 -2.63 7.43
N ASP A 162 23.59 -3.56 7.72
CA ASP A 162 24.39 -4.20 6.70
C ASP A 162 23.55 -5.25 5.93
N LYS A 163 23.23 -4.95 4.69
CA LYS A 163 22.41 -5.82 3.82
C LYS A 163 22.98 -7.22 3.61
N THR A 164 24.26 -7.46 3.93
CA THR A 164 24.90 -8.77 3.83
C THR A 164 24.68 -9.63 5.08
N LYS A 165 24.23 -9.02 6.19
CA LYS A 165 24.04 -9.66 7.50
C LYS A 165 22.54 -9.74 7.82
N LEU A 166 21.88 -10.79 7.34
CA LEU A 166 20.46 -11.00 7.61
C LEU A 166 20.18 -11.18 9.11
N PRO A 167 19.10 -10.58 9.65
CA PRO A 167 18.68 -10.79 11.02
C PRO A 167 18.39 -12.27 11.31
N LYS A 168 18.99 -12.79 12.38
CA LYS A 168 18.75 -14.19 12.80
C LYS A 168 17.32 -14.43 13.26
N GLY A 169 16.66 -13.39 13.82
CA GLY A 169 15.30 -13.48 14.32
C GLY A 169 14.24 -13.64 13.24
N ASP A 170 14.53 -13.13 12.02
CA ASP A 170 13.64 -13.25 10.85
C ASP A 170 14.50 -13.31 9.57
N PRO A 171 14.89 -14.49 9.11
CA PRO A 171 15.77 -14.64 7.93
C PRO A 171 15.05 -14.32 6.60
N GLU A 172 13.72 -14.19 6.59
CA GLU A 172 12.95 -13.85 5.39
C GLU A 172 12.81 -12.34 5.18
N CYS A 173 12.95 -11.54 6.23
CA CYS A 173 12.90 -10.07 6.09
C CYS A 173 14.08 -9.54 5.27
N ARG A 174 13.93 -8.37 4.69
CA ARG A 174 14.98 -7.70 3.91
C ARG A 174 15.10 -6.25 4.32
N LEU A 175 16.28 -5.69 4.04
CA LEU A 175 16.55 -4.28 4.30
C LEU A 175 15.75 -3.42 3.34
N GLY A 176 14.93 -2.55 3.90
CA GLY A 176 14.18 -1.51 3.22
C GLY A 176 14.69 -0.12 3.61
N VAL A 177 14.26 0.88 2.86
CA VAL A 177 14.51 2.29 3.16
C VAL A 177 13.23 3.09 3.04
N ILE A 178 12.99 3.96 4.01
CA ILE A 178 11.97 5.00 3.98
C ILE A 178 12.69 6.30 3.70
N ILE A 179 12.27 7.00 2.65
CA ILE A 179 12.84 8.30 2.28
C ILE A 179 11.87 9.36 2.71
N HIS A 180 12.34 10.29 3.52
CA HIS A 180 11.56 11.41 3.99
C HIS A 180 12.23 12.73 3.59
N PHE A 181 11.42 13.74 3.25
CA PHE A 181 11.88 15.08 2.91
C PHE A 181 11.30 16.10 3.93
N PRO A 182 11.91 16.26 5.12
CA PRO A 182 11.40 17.17 6.14
C PRO A 182 11.45 18.63 5.70
N LYS A 183 12.33 18.96 4.75
CA LYS A 183 12.45 20.28 4.09
C LYS A 183 12.72 20.06 2.60
N PRO A 184 12.38 21.02 1.73
CA PRO A 184 12.80 20.99 0.33
C PRO A 184 14.32 20.76 0.25
N PHE A 185 14.75 19.80 -0.57
CA PHE A 185 16.15 19.41 -0.78
C PHE A 185 16.87 18.71 0.39
N LYS A 186 16.25 18.52 1.55
CA LYS A 186 16.83 17.72 2.63
C LYS A 186 16.22 16.32 2.62
N LYS A 187 16.98 15.35 2.11
CA LYS A 187 16.62 13.94 2.09
C LYS A 187 17.06 13.28 3.38
N GLU A 188 16.17 12.60 4.07
CA GLU A 188 16.47 11.72 5.20
C GLU A 188 16.12 10.28 4.83
N GLU A 189 17.04 9.36 5.13
CA GLU A 189 16.88 7.92 4.84
C GLU A 189 16.82 7.17 6.16
N HIS A 190 15.72 6.45 6.35
CA HIS A 190 15.53 5.57 7.51
C HIS A 190 15.52 4.12 7.04
N PHE A 191 16.56 3.39 7.41
CA PHE A 191 16.68 1.96 7.10
C PHE A 191 15.88 1.14 8.11
N PHE A 192 15.29 0.04 7.63
CA PHE A 192 14.59 -0.92 8.46
C PHE A 192 14.70 -2.33 7.86
N TRP A 193 14.66 -3.34 8.70
CA TRP A 193 14.49 -4.72 8.29
C TRP A 193 13.00 -5.07 8.31
N GLY A 194 12.50 -5.65 7.23
CA GLY A 194 11.07 -5.99 7.20
C GLY A 194 10.53 -6.30 5.83
N TYR A 195 9.28 -5.90 5.65
CA TYR A 195 8.45 -6.18 4.50
C TYR A 195 7.79 -4.88 4.01
N ARG A 196 7.12 -4.95 2.87
CA ARG A 196 6.23 -3.89 2.38
C ARG A 196 4.89 -4.50 2.02
N ASN A 197 3.82 -3.88 2.47
CA ASN A 197 2.47 -4.19 2.07
C ASN A 197 2.05 -3.22 0.96
N HIS A 198 1.91 -3.74 -0.27
CA HIS A 198 1.47 -2.99 -1.44
C HIS A 198 -0.03 -3.05 -1.54
N VAL A 199 -0.70 -1.93 -1.75
CA VAL A 199 -2.16 -1.84 -1.67
C VAL A 199 -2.72 -1.08 -2.86
N VAL A 200 -3.74 -1.66 -3.51
CA VAL A 200 -4.63 -0.95 -4.44
C VAL A 200 -5.86 -0.49 -3.67
N THR A 201 -6.14 0.80 -3.72
CA THR A 201 -7.21 1.46 -2.97
C THR A 201 -8.20 2.13 -3.93
N ASP A 202 -9.50 1.98 -3.70
CA ASP A 202 -10.51 2.83 -4.32
C ASP A 202 -10.42 4.23 -3.71
N THR A 203 -10.13 5.24 -4.55
CA THR A 203 -9.82 6.59 -4.05
C THR A 203 -11.05 7.32 -3.51
N LEU A 204 -12.23 6.96 -3.98
CA LEU A 204 -13.48 7.63 -3.60
C LEU A 204 -13.98 7.14 -2.24
N SER A 205 -13.99 5.83 -2.02
CA SER A 205 -14.35 5.24 -0.72
C SER A 205 -13.19 5.25 0.28
N GLU A 206 -11.94 5.33 -0.20
CA GLU A 206 -10.71 5.14 0.58
C GLU A 206 -10.66 3.74 1.23
N LEU A 207 -11.19 2.73 0.55
CA LEU A 207 -11.17 1.35 1.00
C LEU A 207 -10.15 0.52 0.20
N PRO A 208 -9.44 -0.42 0.85
CA PRO A 208 -8.48 -1.28 0.18
C PRO A 208 -9.20 -2.34 -0.65
N ILE A 209 -8.78 -2.55 -1.90
CA ILE A 209 -9.33 -3.59 -2.78
C ILE A 209 -8.41 -4.82 -2.78
N SER A 210 -7.16 -4.63 -3.16
CA SER A 210 -6.16 -5.69 -3.25
C SER A 210 -4.91 -5.30 -2.47
N GLU A 211 -4.22 -6.31 -1.92
CA GLU A 211 -2.96 -6.07 -1.22
C GLU A 211 -2.03 -7.28 -1.36
N LEU A 212 -0.75 -7.01 -1.25
CA LEU A 212 0.29 -8.04 -1.32
C LEU A 212 1.49 -7.65 -0.45
N THR A 213 1.87 -8.53 0.46
CA THR A 213 3.05 -8.32 1.31
C THR A 213 4.26 -9.00 0.69
N LYS A 214 5.36 -8.28 0.56
CA LYS A 214 6.64 -8.76 0.02
C LYS A 214 7.81 -8.31 0.90
N PRO A 215 8.98 -8.96 0.82
CA PRO A 215 10.20 -8.46 1.46
C PRO A 215 10.53 -7.03 1.05
N ALA A 216 11.04 -6.22 1.99
CA ALA A 216 11.17 -4.77 1.81
C ALA A 216 12.12 -4.32 0.69
N ASN A 217 12.98 -5.20 0.20
CA ASN A 217 13.87 -4.93 -0.94
C ASN A 217 13.21 -5.11 -2.32
N VAL A 218 11.97 -5.58 -2.37
CA VAL A 218 11.23 -5.68 -3.63
C VAL A 218 10.79 -4.29 -4.07
N SER A 219 11.15 -3.91 -5.31
CA SER A 219 10.79 -2.60 -5.85
C SER A 219 9.27 -2.45 -5.97
N GLU A 220 8.74 -1.33 -5.51
CA GLU A 220 7.32 -0.99 -5.58
C GLU A 220 6.79 -1.00 -7.02
N SER A 221 7.57 -0.43 -7.97
CA SER A 221 7.19 -0.42 -9.38
C SER A 221 7.02 -1.81 -10.00
N LYS A 222 7.75 -2.83 -9.49
CA LYS A 222 7.59 -4.22 -9.95
C LYS A 222 6.27 -4.85 -9.50
N MET A 223 5.68 -4.35 -8.43
CA MET A 223 4.43 -4.88 -7.89
C MET A 223 3.18 -4.27 -8.55
N PHE A 224 3.34 -3.20 -9.32
CA PHE A 224 2.24 -2.50 -9.97
C PHE A 224 1.42 -3.44 -10.89
N ILE A 225 2.05 -3.93 -11.96
CA ILE A 225 1.35 -4.74 -12.97
C ILE A 225 0.76 -6.02 -12.35
N PRO A 226 1.52 -6.84 -11.58
CA PRO A 226 0.96 -8.05 -10.97
C PRO A 226 -0.26 -7.77 -10.09
N LEU A 227 -0.22 -6.71 -9.27
CA LEU A 227 -1.30 -6.41 -8.34
C LEU A 227 -2.55 -5.86 -9.07
N PHE A 228 -2.37 -5.02 -10.10
CA PHE A 228 -3.50 -4.55 -10.91
C PHE A 228 -4.10 -5.65 -11.78
N SER A 229 -3.28 -6.53 -12.37
CA SER A 229 -3.77 -7.70 -13.13
C SER A 229 -4.62 -8.59 -12.22
N GLN A 230 -4.10 -8.95 -11.04
CA GLN A 230 -4.86 -9.70 -10.05
C GLN A 230 -6.16 -9.00 -9.65
N THR A 231 -6.14 -7.68 -9.47
CA THR A 231 -7.32 -6.89 -9.11
C THR A 231 -8.40 -6.98 -10.20
N GLN A 232 -8.01 -6.88 -11.46
CA GLN A 232 -8.95 -6.97 -12.58
C GLN A 232 -9.48 -8.38 -12.81
N GLU A 233 -8.66 -9.40 -12.68
CA GLU A 233 -9.07 -10.80 -12.75
C GLU A 233 -10.13 -11.14 -11.68
N GLU A 234 -9.97 -10.57 -10.47
CA GLU A 234 -10.84 -10.87 -9.33
C GLU A 234 -12.16 -10.08 -9.33
N PHE A 235 -12.15 -8.83 -9.79
CA PHE A 235 -13.28 -7.91 -9.58
C PHE A 235 -13.83 -7.29 -10.86
N THR A 236 -13.10 -7.31 -11.98
CA THR A 236 -13.53 -6.73 -13.27
C THR A 236 -14.04 -5.29 -13.11
N LEU A 237 -13.19 -4.42 -12.52
CA LEU A 237 -13.57 -3.05 -12.17
C LEU A 237 -13.61 -2.12 -13.39
N PRO A 238 -14.53 -1.12 -13.43
CA PRO A 238 -14.61 -0.12 -14.49
C PRO A 238 -13.58 0.98 -14.32
N VAL A 239 -12.28 0.66 -14.41
CA VAL A 239 -11.18 1.59 -14.12
C VAL A 239 -11.12 2.71 -15.14
N GLU A 240 -11.32 3.95 -14.71
CA GLU A 240 -11.18 5.15 -15.54
C GLU A 240 -9.83 5.85 -15.33
N ALA A 241 -9.30 5.80 -14.12
CA ALA A 241 -8.06 6.45 -13.74
C ALA A 241 -7.24 5.63 -12.76
N VAL A 242 -5.92 5.65 -12.95
CA VAL A 242 -4.97 5.03 -12.03
C VAL A 242 -4.00 6.09 -11.53
N LEU A 243 -3.89 6.19 -10.20
CA LEU A 243 -3.09 7.18 -9.51
C LEU A 243 -1.88 6.53 -8.82
N GLY A 244 -0.74 7.19 -8.89
CA GLY A 244 0.49 6.72 -8.25
C GLY A 244 1.50 7.83 -8.07
N ASP A 245 2.49 7.62 -7.22
CA ASP A 245 3.61 8.55 -7.07
C ASP A 245 4.63 8.38 -8.21
N ALA A 246 5.69 9.21 -8.18
CA ALA A 246 6.72 9.21 -9.23
C ALA A 246 7.56 7.92 -9.31
N ILE A 247 7.47 7.02 -8.35
CA ILE A 247 8.17 5.72 -8.38
C ILE A 247 7.56 4.79 -9.44
N TYR A 248 6.28 5.00 -9.72
CA TYR A 248 5.52 4.26 -10.74
C TYR A 248 5.63 4.85 -12.15
N ASP A 249 6.36 5.96 -12.34
CA ASP A 249 6.60 6.54 -13.68
C ASP A 249 7.58 5.68 -14.50
N ALA A 250 7.12 4.52 -14.90
CA ALA A 250 7.81 3.62 -15.82
C ALA A 250 6.98 3.44 -17.10
N GLU A 251 7.64 3.43 -18.25
CA GLU A 251 6.97 3.30 -19.56
C GLU A 251 6.10 2.03 -19.65
N SER A 252 6.57 0.92 -19.06
CA SER A 252 5.79 -0.33 -19.01
C SER A 252 4.50 -0.18 -18.21
N ILE A 253 4.55 0.55 -17.08
CA ILE A 253 3.39 0.83 -16.24
C ILE A 253 2.40 1.74 -16.97
N LEU A 254 2.88 2.85 -17.55
CA LEU A 254 2.02 3.78 -18.27
C LEU A 254 1.34 3.10 -19.47
N ASN A 255 2.09 2.27 -20.22
CA ASN A 255 1.53 1.49 -21.33
C ASN A 255 0.49 0.48 -20.85
N PHE A 256 0.74 -0.21 -19.73
CA PHE A 256 -0.23 -1.14 -19.13
C PHE A 256 -1.53 -0.41 -18.74
N VAL A 257 -1.43 0.75 -18.09
CA VAL A 257 -2.62 1.53 -17.71
C VAL A 257 -3.43 1.95 -18.93
N VAL A 258 -2.77 2.46 -19.98
CA VAL A 258 -3.48 2.97 -21.16
C VAL A 258 -3.98 1.86 -22.07
N LYS A 259 -3.18 0.82 -22.32
CA LYS A 259 -3.49 -0.22 -23.32
C LYS A 259 -4.29 -1.38 -22.73
N GLU A 260 -3.90 -1.87 -21.56
CA GLU A 260 -4.54 -3.05 -20.93
C GLU A 260 -5.74 -2.64 -20.07
N LEU A 261 -5.56 -1.67 -19.18
CA LEU A 261 -6.65 -1.19 -18.33
C LEU A 261 -7.59 -0.21 -19.05
N ARG A 262 -7.18 0.36 -20.19
CA ARG A 262 -7.88 1.40 -20.95
C ARG A 262 -8.25 2.62 -20.08
N ALA A 263 -7.39 2.92 -19.11
CA ALA A 263 -7.57 3.96 -18.12
C ALA A 263 -6.58 5.12 -18.33
N LYS A 264 -6.84 6.25 -17.70
CA LYS A 264 -5.94 7.41 -17.73
C LYS A 264 -4.92 7.32 -16.57
N PRO A 265 -3.61 7.40 -16.82
CA PRO A 265 -2.61 7.44 -15.77
C PRO A 265 -2.50 8.85 -15.16
N TYR A 266 -2.67 8.95 -13.86
CA TYR A 266 -2.40 10.12 -13.04
C TYR A 266 -1.22 9.79 -12.11
N ILE A 267 -0.07 9.55 -12.72
CA ILE A 267 1.19 9.18 -12.07
C ILE A 267 2.14 10.36 -12.19
N ALA A 268 2.70 10.82 -11.07
CA ALA A 268 3.62 11.96 -11.08
C ALA A 268 4.85 11.65 -11.92
N ARG A 269 5.30 12.65 -12.69
CA ARG A 269 6.51 12.51 -13.49
C ARG A 269 7.75 12.38 -12.60
N ASN A 270 8.61 11.41 -12.88
CA ASN A 270 9.84 11.26 -12.15
C ASN A 270 10.86 12.33 -12.59
N PRO A 271 11.38 13.18 -11.68
CA PRO A 271 12.33 14.25 -12.04
C PRO A 271 13.59 13.76 -12.76
N ARG A 272 13.96 12.47 -12.60
CA ARG A 272 15.10 11.88 -13.35
C ARG A 272 14.90 11.87 -14.85
N TRP A 273 13.66 11.98 -15.32
CA TRP A 273 13.30 12.01 -16.73
C TRP A 273 13.08 13.44 -17.26
N GLU A 274 12.97 14.45 -16.40
CA GLU A 274 12.70 15.84 -16.79
C GLU A 274 13.86 16.47 -17.57
N SER A 275 15.10 16.14 -17.24
CA SER A 275 16.27 16.81 -17.80
C SER A 275 16.59 16.51 -19.27
N LYS A 276 15.80 15.67 -19.94
CA LYS A 276 16.11 15.20 -21.31
C LYS A 276 14.99 15.42 -22.34
N SER A 277 13.83 15.92 -21.96
CA SER A 277 12.66 15.99 -22.86
C SER A 277 12.26 17.38 -23.32
N ASP A 278 12.85 18.47 -22.83
CA ASP A 278 12.58 19.83 -23.32
C ASP A 278 13.30 20.17 -24.63
N ILE A 279 13.69 19.16 -25.39
CA ILE A 279 14.18 19.38 -26.74
C ILE A 279 12.98 19.78 -27.59
N LYS A 280 12.86 21.08 -27.90
CA LYS A 280 11.88 21.61 -28.83
C LYS A 280 11.97 20.86 -30.15
N ILE A 281 10.83 20.63 -30.77
CA ILE A 281 10.73 19.93 -32.04
C ILE A 281 10.39 20.96 -33.13
N SER A 282 11.10 20.92 -34.22
CA SER A 282 10.79 21.73 -35.41
C SER A 282 9.53 21.22 -36.12
N ASN A 283 8.94 22.05 -36.96
CA ASN A 283 7.84 21.68 -37.85
C ASN A 283 8.18 20.49 -38.79
N LYS A 284 9.47 20.12 -38.91
CA LYS A 284 9.95 18.96 -39.66
C LYS A 284 10.07 17.70 -38.83
N GLY A 285 9.67 17.74 -37.56
CA GLY A 285 9.76 16.62 -36.63
C GLY A 285 11.17 16.35 -36.07
N ASN A 286 12.14 17.21 -36.32
CA ASN A 286 13.51 17.07 -35.85
C ASN A 286 13.67 17.78 -34.49
N PRO A 287 14.52 17.26 -33.57
CA PRO A 287 14.89 17.99 -32.37
C PRO A 287 15.58 19.32 -32.73
N ILE A 288 15.28 20.36 -31.99
CA ILE A 288 15.98 21.66 -32.06
C ILE A 288 17.04 21.68 -30.97
N CYS A 289 18.28 21.99 -31.30
CA CYS A 289 19.34 22.08 -30.30
C CYS A 289 19.18 23.36 -29.44
N ILE A 290 19.94 23.46 -28.33
CA ILE A 290 19.88 24.62 -27.44
C ILE A 290 20.22 25.95 -28.10
N ALA A 291 20.92 25.95 -29.25
CA ALA A 291 21.22 27.13 -30.06
C ALA A 291 20.12 27.43 -31.11
N GLY A 292 19.00 26.75 -31.10
CA GLY A 292 17.86 27.01 -31.98
C GLY A 292 17.94 26.36 -33.37
N PHE A 293 18.91 25.49 -33.65
CA PHE A 293 19.06 24.85 -34.95
C PHE A 293 18.39 23.49 -35.03
N ASP A 294 17.72 23.18 -36.16
CA ASP A 294 17.24 21.85 -36.48
C ASP A 294 18.38 20.83 -36.48
N MET A 295 18.30 19.81 -35.68
CA MET A 295 19.29 18.73 -35.65
C MET A 295 19.12 17.81 -36.88
N ILE A 296 20.23 17.21 -37.33
CA ILE A 296 20.23 16.33 -38.47
C ILE A 296 19.98 14.89 -38.02
N TYR A 297 19.05 14.22 -38.70
CA TYR A 297 18.89 12.78 -38.52
C TYR A 297 20.15 12.04 -39.01
N TRP A 298 20.75 11.21 -38.14
CA TRP A 298 21.99 10.48 -38.41
C TRP A 298 21.77 9.00 -38.63
N GLY A 299 20.70 8.40 -38.10
CA GLY A 299 20.39 7.00 -38.27
C GLY A 299 19.62 6.40 -37.09
N LYS A 300 19.28 5.12 -37.24
CA LYS A 300 18.66 4.31 -36.21
C LYS A 300 19.69 3.38 -35.58
N PHE A 301 19.56 3.10 -34.30
CA PHE A 301 20.36 2.09 -33.60
C PHE A 301 19.53 1.42 -32.49
N LYS A 302 19.92 0.21 -32.13
CA LYS A 302 19.27 -0.54 -31.09
C LYS A 302 19.99 -0.30 -29.75
N ASP A 303 19.28 0.22 -28.76
CA ASP A 303 19.79 0.45 -27.41
C ASP A 303 18.87 -0.24 -26.42
N ARG A 304 19.41 -1.24 -25.68
CA ARG A 304 18.68 -2.02 -24.66
C ARG A 304 17.34 -2.57 -25.18
N GLY A 305 17.35 -3.11 -26.40
CA GLY A 305 16.17 -3.70 -27.03
C GLY A 305 15.21 -2.71 -27.72
N LYS A 306 15.42 -1.39 -27.59
CA LYS A 306 14.60 -0.34 -28.21
C LYS A 306 15.31 0.26 -29.41
N ILE A 307 14.55 0.59 -30.46
CA ILE A 307 15.06 1.32 -31.62
C ILE A 307 15.02 2.82 -31.28
N ARG A 308 16.18 3.47 -31.46
CA ARG A 308 16.33 4.92 -31.27
C ARG A 308 16.83 5.59 -32.52
N LYS A 309 16.28 6.76 -32.82
CA LYS A 309 16.75 7.69 -33.84
C LYS A 309 17.82 8.60 -33.23
N LYS A 310 18.97 8.68 -33.82
CA LYS A 310 20.06 9.59 -33.44
C LYS A 310 20.00 10.86 -34.30
N PHE A 311 20.08 11.99 -33.63
CA PHE A 311 20.18 13.30 -34.24
C PHE A 311 21.47 13.97 -33.79
N VAL A 312 22.13 14.70 -34.71
CA VAL A 312 23.44 15.30 -34.50
C VAL A 312 23.43 16.78 -34.80
N CYS A 313 24.43 17.49 -34.30
CA CYS A 313 24.60 18.92 -34.48
C CYS A 313 24.79 19.28 -35.98
N PRO A 314 23.99 20.20 -36.53
CA PRO A 314 24.13 20.59 -37.95
C PRO A 314 25.44 21.32 -38.22
N ILE A 315 26.03 22.01 -37.26
CA ILE A 315 27.28 22.78 -37.44
C ILE A 315 28.46 21.83 -37.62
N THR A 316 28.54 20.75 -36.82
CA THR A 316 29.68 19.81 -36.87
C THR A 316 29.54 18.75 -37.95
N HIS A 317 28.34 18.48 -38.47
CA HIS A 317 28.08 17.36 -39.37
C HIS A 317 27.66 17.77 -40.80
N ARG A 318 27.50 19.07 -41.06
CA ARG A 318 27.25 19.59 -42.41
C ARG A 318 28.27 20.67 -42.76
N LYS A 319 29.14 20.42 -43.71
CA LYS A 319 30.09 21.42 -44.25
C LYS A 319 29.43 22.74 -44.64
N ARG A 320 28.21 22.67 -45.18
CA ARG A 320 27.40 23.85 -45.57
C ARG A 320 27.08 24.76 -44.39
N PHE A 321 26.83 24.21 -43.19
CA PHE A 321 26.55 24.97 -42.00
C PHE A 321 27.82 25.47 -41.31
N SER A 322 28.90 24.67 -41.32
CA SER A 322 30.19 25.07 -40.74
C SER A 322 30.81 26.28 -41.39
N ASN A 323 30.57 26.50 -42.72
CA ASN A 323 31.05 27.68 -43.43
C ASN A 323 30.25 28.95 -43.10
N GLN A 324 28.97 28.83 -42.70
CA GLN A 324 28.12 29.97 -42.36
C GLN A 324 28.19 30.33 -40.84
N ILE A 325 28.38 29.34 -40.01
CA ILE A 325 28.41 29.48 -38.53
C ILE A 325 29.61 28.68 -38.02
N PRO A 326 30.83 29.23 -38.03
CA PRO A 326 32.06 28.52 -37.68
C PRO A 326 32.13 28.14 -36.20
N GLN A 327 31.36 28.80 -35.33
CA GLN A 327 31.27 28.51 -33.91
C GLN A 327 29.82 28.40 -33.45
N CYS A 328 29.55 27.50 -32.51
CA CYS A 328 28.24 27.40 -31.91
C CYS A 328 27.96 28.68 -31.06
N PRO A 329 26.87 29.44 -31.33
CA PRO A 329 26.57 30.68 -30.62
C PRO A 329 26.30 30.44 -29.14
N TRP A 330 25.97 29.20 -28.75
CA TRP A 330 25.78 28.80 -27.36
C TRP A 330 27.08 28.38 -26.63
N ASN A 331 28.20 28.34 -27.31
CA ASN A 331 29.51 27.90 -26.81
C ASN A 331 29.43 26.54 -26.06
N HIS A 332 28.72 25.56 -26.64
CA HIS A 332 28.47 24.27 -26.00
C HIS A 332 29.78 23.50 -25.78
N PRO A 333 30.07 22.97 -24.56
CA PRO A 333 31.35 22.33 -24.24
C PRO A 333 31.71 21.15 -25.15
N LYS A 334 30.71 20.41 -25.69
CA LYS A 334 30.93 19.32 -26.65
C LYS A 334 31.27 19.80 -28.04
N PHE A 335 30.96 21.05 -28.37
CA PHE A 335 31.32 21.63 -29.65
C PHE A 335 32.83 21.84 -29.76
N VAL A 336 33.45 22.34 -28.69
CA VAL A 336 34.92 22.52 -28.61
C VAL A 336 35.67 21.20 -28.84
N LYS A 337 35.06 20.06 -28.42
CA LYS A 337 35.61 18.70 -28.62
C LYS A 337 35.29 18.11 -30.01
N GLY A 338 34.71 18.86 -30.94
CA GLY A 338 34.36 18.40 -32.27
C GLY A 338 33.13 17.50 -32.39
N HIS A 339 32.42 17.23 -31.27
CA HIS A 339 31.28 16.30 -31.26
C HIS A 339 29.91 16.98 -31.40
N GLY A 340 29.79 18.25 -31.03
CA GLY A 340 28.52 19.00 -31.04
C GLY A 340 27.41 18.38 -30.16
N CYS A 341 26.18 18.86 -30.39
CA CYS A 341 25.01 18.34 -29.71
C CYS A 341 24.57 17.00 -30.32
N ILE A 342 24.16 16.06 -29.44
CA ILE A 342 23.59 14.79 -29.88
C ILE A 342 22.26 14.62 -29.12
N ALA A 343 21.19 14.29 -29.85
CA ALA A 343 19.90 13.93 -29.27
C ALA A 343 19.50 12.52 -29.74
N TYR A 344 18.82 11.82 -28.87
CA TYR A 344 18.25 10.50 -29.14
C TYR A 344 16.75 10.56 -28.94
N ARG A 345 15.98 10.03 -29.89
CA ARG A 345 14.52 9.87 -29.75
C ARG A 345 14.13 8.42 -29.99
N GLY A 346 13.14 7.94 -29.25
CA GLY A 346 12.47 6.69 -29.59
C GLY A 346 11.85 6.75 -30.98
N GLU A 347 11.65 5.62 -31.62
CA GLU A 347 10.91 5.55 -32.89
C GLU A 347 9.41 5.76 -32.63
N ASP A 348 8.94 5.24 -31.51
CA ASP A 348 7.56 5.39 -31.06
C ASP A 348 7.37 6.68 -30.25
N GLU A 349 6.18 7.24 -30.30
CA GLU A 349 5.78 8.36 -29.45
C GLU A 349 5.91 7.94 -27.97
N ASN A 350 6.51 8.82 -27.17
CA ASN A 350 6.60 8.54 -25.74
C ASN A 350 5.22 8.74 -25.12
N ILE A 351 4.70 7.69 -24.50
CA ILE A 351 3.39 7.75 -23.85
C ILE A 351 3.24 8.92 -22.86
N ARG A 352 4.35 9.40 -22.30
CA ARG A 352 4.36 10.57 -21.41
C ARG A 352 3.97 11.87 -22.13
N ASP A 353 4.19 11.95 -23.44
CA ASP A 353 3.86 13.13 -24.24
C ASP A 353 2.33 13.29 -24.40
N SER A 354 1.56 12.21 -24.19
CA SER A 354 0.10 12.23 -24.19
C SER A 354 -0.52 12.58 -22.82
N ILE A 355 0.29 12.70 -21.78
CA ILE A 355 -0.17 13.00 -20.41
C ILE A 355 0.03 14.48 -20.13
N ASP A 356 -1.05 15.19 -19.85
CA ASP A 356 -1.01 16.62 -19.55
C ASP A 356 -0.73 16.88 -18.05
N TYR A 357 0.54 16.70 -17.66
CA TYR A 357 1.01 16.88 -16.28
C TYR A 357 0.79 18.30 -15.71
N GLY A 358 0.65 19.30 -16.57
CA GLY A 358 0.54 20.71 -16.17
C GLY A 358 -0.89 21.18 -15.94
N SER A 359 -1.89 20.42 -16.40
CA SER A 359 -3.29 20.86 -16.35
C SER A 359 -3.88 20.87 -14.95
N GLU A 360 -4.84 21.77 -14.73
CA GLU A 360 -5.61 21.79 -13.49
C GLU A 360 -6.46 20.54 -13.32
N SER A 361 -6.92 19.94 -14.42
CA SER A 361 -7.65 18.66 -14.39
C SER A 361 -6.76 17.52 -13.89
N PHE A 362 -5.49 17.44 -14.34
CA PHE A 362 -4.53 16.47 -13.83
C PHE A 362 -4.30 16.66 -12.34
N LYS A 363 -4.02 17.88 -11.90
CA LYS A 363 -3.78 18.19 -10.48
C LYS A 363 -4.95 17.81 -9.59
N LYS A 364 -6.17 18.16 -10.01
CA LYS A 364 -7.40 17.84 -9.26
C LYS A 364 -7.57 16.34 -9.05
N ILE A 365 -7.39 15.53 -10.09
CA ILE A 365 -7.54 14.07 -9.98
C ILE A 365 -6.34 13.47 -9.24
N TYR A 366 -5.11 13.91 -9.55
CA TYR A 366 -3.90 13.45 -8.87
C TYR A 366 -3.96 13.62 -7.34
N ASN A 367 -4.58 14.70 -6.86
CA ASN A 367 -4.75 14.94 -5.43
C ASN A 367 -5.57 13.86 -4.71
N LEU A 368 -6.40 13.09 -5.43
CA LEU A 368 -7.12 11.94 -4.87
C LEU A 368 -6.16 10.82 -4.43
N ARG A 369 -4.89 10.83 -4.89
CA ARG A 369 -3.86 9.88 -4.43
C ARG A 369 -3.68 9.86 -2.92
N THR A 370 -3.93 10.99 -2.24
CA THR A 370 -3.87 11.07 -0.77
C THR A 370 -4.81 10.08 -0.06
N SER A 371 -5.75 9.46 -0.78
CA SER A 371 -6.56 8.36 -0.26
C SER A 371 -5.72 7.18 0.23
N SER A 372 -4.60 6.85 -0.47
CA SER A 372 -3.66 5.81 -0.03
C SER A 372 -2.99 6.16 1.29
N GLU A 373 -2.63 7.42 1.51
CA GLU A 373 -2.05 7.87 2.77
C GLU A 373 -3.07 7.76 3.92
N ARG A 374 -4.34 8.08 3.63
CA ARG A 374 -5.43 7.98 4.62
C ARG A 374 -5.77 6.53 4.98
N ILE A 375 -5.75 5.60 4.02
CA ILE A 375 -5.95 4.17 4.36
C ILE A 375 -4.78 3.65 5.18
N PHE A 376 -3.54 3.99 4.87
CA PHE A 376 -2.39 3.58 5.68
C PHE A 376 -2.47 4.15 7.09
N SER A 377 -2.85 5.42 7.26
CA SER A 377 -3.08 5.99 8.59
C SER A 377 -4.07 5.16 9.40
N ARG A 378 -5.15 4.67 8.79
CA ARG A 378 -6.12 3.78 9.46
C ARG A 378 -5.52 2.41 9.79
N LEU A 379 -4.82 1.77 8.86
CA LEU A 379 -4.16 0.48 9.07
C LEU A 379 -3.08 0.56 10.16
N LEU A 380 -2.34 1.65 10.22
CA LEU A 380 -1.36 1.90 11.29
C LEU A 380 -2.03 1.99 12.68
N THR A 381 -3.24 2.57 12.75
CA THR A 381 -3.99 2.59 14.02
C THR A 381 -4.47 1.22 14.47
N LEU A 382 -4.45 0.22 13.59
CA LEU A 382 -4.74 -1.19 13.87
C LEU A 382 -3.46 -1.99 14.19
N CYS A 383 -2.36 -1.34 14.51
CA CYS A 383 -1.05 -1.97 14.77
C CYS A 383 -0.51 -2.82 13.61
N MET A 384 -0.81 -2.46 12.35
CA MET A 384 -0.35 -3.24 11.19
C MET A 384 1.16 -3.14 10.98
N GLN A 385 1.79 -1.99 11.32
CA GLN A 385 3.20 -1.73 10.99
C GLN A 385 4.19 -2.57 11.79
N ASP A 386 3.85 -2.87 13.05
CA ASP A 386 4.73 -3.57 14.00
C ASP A 386 4.11 -4.94 14.38
N PRO A 387 4.13 -5.92 13.48
CA PRO A 387 3.58 -7.24 13.77
C PRO A 387 4.42 -7.96 14.83
N SER A 388 3.73 -8.57 15.80
CA SER A 388 4.39 -9.42 16.82
C SER A 388 4.61 -10.84 16.32
N VAL A 389 4.99 -11.00 15.05
CA VAL A 389 5.18 -12.29 14.37
C VAL A 389 6.45 -12.29 13.54
N VAL A 390 6.90 -13.47 13.13
CA VAL A 390 8.13 -13.69 12.37
C VAL A 390 7.83 -14.42 11.07
N GLY A 391 8.52 -14.04 10.01
CA GLY A 391 8.43 -14.64 8.69
C GLY A 391 7.39 -13.99 7.78
N LEU A 392 7.61 -14.13 6.47
CA LEU A 392 6.79 -13.49 5.43
C LEU A 392 5.32 -13.91 5.49
N LYS A 393 5.05 -15.20 5.67
CA LYS A 393 3.68 -15.73 5.68
C LYS A 393 2.88 -15.20 6.87
N ALA A 394 3.45 -15.22 8.08
CA ALA A 394 2.79 -14.72 9.27
C ALA A 394 2.56 -13.21 9.19
N THR A 395 3.53 -12.46 8.66
CA THR A 395 3.41 -11.02 8.42
C THR A 395 2.35 -10.71 7.37
N ALA A 396 2.30 -11.46 6.26
CA ALA A 396 1.25 -11.30 5.25
C ALA A 396 -0.14 -11.56 5.84
N ASN A 397 -0.29 -12.62 6.63
CA ASN A 397 -1.56 -12.93 7.32
C ASN A 397 -1.97 -11.81 8.28
N HIS A 398 -1.02 -11.26 9.04
CA HIS A 398 -1.26 -10.11 9.92
C HIS A 398 -1.75 -8.89 9.13
N CYS A 399 -1.11 -8.54 8.01
CA CYS A 399 -1.54 -7.45 7.14
C CYS A 399 -2.93 -7.71 6.55
N THR A 400 -3.17 -8.91 6.02
CA THR A 400 -4.48 -9.27 5.44
C THR A 400 -5.61 -9.14 6.48
N ILE A 401 -5.36 -9.53 7.74
CA ILE A 401 -6.35 -9.39 8.84
C ILE A 401 -6.61 -7.91 9.16
N ALA A 402 -5.61 -7.05 9.08
CA ALA A 402 -5.83 -5.60 9.24
C ALA A 402 -6.74 -5.05 8.12
N HIS A 403 -6.53 -5.47 6.86
CA HIS A 403 -7.40 -5.12 5.74
C HIS A 403 -8.83 -5.68 5.92
N ILE A 404 -8.98 -6.94 6.34
CA ILE A 404 -10.27 -7.54 6.68
C ILE A 404 -10.97 -6.68 7.74
N THR A 405 -10.25 -6.23 8.78
CA THR A 405 -10.81 -5.42 9.85
C THR A 405 -11.40 -4.11 9.33
N VAL A 406 -10.67 -3.38 8.47
CA VAL A 406 -11.17 -2.12 7.85
C VAL A 406 -12.40 -2.37 6.99
N LEU A 407 -12.36 -3.40 6.13
CA LEU A 407 -13.48 -3.72 5.24
C LEU A 407 -14.71 -4.19 6.01
N LEU A 408 -14.51 -4.95 7.09
CA LEU A 408 -15.61 -5.42 7.94
C LEU A 408 -16.29 -4.26 8.67
N ILE A 409 -15.53 -3.27 9.13
CA ILE A 409 -16.09 -2.04 9.71
C ILE A 409 -16.91 -1.30 8.67
N ALA A 410 -16.38 -1.12 7.45
CA ALA A 410 -17.08 -0.44 6.37
C ALA A 410 -18.39 -1.15 6.02
N LEU A 411 -18.35 -2.48 5.85
CA LEU A 411 -19.53 -3.27 5.55
C LEU A 411 -20.58 -3.19 6.67
N THR A 412 -20.15 -3.26 7.93
CA THR A 412 -21.05 -3.14 9.07
C THR A 412 -21.67 -1.75 9.13
N ALA A 413 -20.90 -0.70 8.85
CA ALA A 413 -21.42 0.68 8.79
C ALA A 413 -22.55 0.81 7.77
N VAL A 414 -22.35 0.30 6.56
CA VAL A 414 -23.36 0.31 5.50
C VAL A 414 -24.61 -0.47 5.92
N LYS A 415 -24.44 -1.70 6.39
CA LYS A 415 -25.56 -2.59 6.78
C LYS A 415 -26.35 -2.09 8.00
N THR A 416 -25.80 -1.14 8.74
CA THR A 416 -26.48 -0.50 9.90
C THR A 416 -26.96 0.91 9.59
N GLY A 417 -26.97 1.34 8.30
CA GLY A 417 -27.44 2.65 7.89
C GLY A 417 -26.51 3.83 8.26
N ASN A 418 -25.20 3.54 8.47
CA ASN A 418 -24.19 4.53 8.82
C ASN A 418 -23.16 4.69 7.69
N GLU A 419 -23.61 4.88 6.46
CA GLU A 419 -22.75 4.95 5.26
C GLU A 419 -21.71 6.08 5.33
N ASP A 420 -22.02 7.18 6.02
CA ASP A 420 -21.10 8.29 6.29
C ASP A 420 -19.88 7.87 7.14
N LYS A 421 -19.97 6.73 7.84
CA LYS A 421 -18.97 6.25 8.78
C LYS A 421 -18.08 5.12 8.25
N ILE A 422 -18.17 4.73 6.98
CA ILE A 422 -17.36 3.64 6.39
C ILE A 422 -15.84 3.82 6.57
N ARG A 423 -15.39 5.05 6.79
CA ARG A 423 -13.98 5.41 6.98
C ARG A 423 -13.56 5.50 8.45
N PHE A 424 -14.50 5.39 9.40
CA PHE A 424 -14.24 5.66 10.82
C PHE A 424 -13.95 4.39 11.61
N VAL A 425 -12.69 3.97 11.65
CA VAL A 425 -12.25 2.77 12.38
C VAL A 425 -12.43 2.90 13.89
N LYS A 426 -12.06 4.05 14.47
CA LYS A 426 -12.11 4.24 15.93
C LYS A 426 -13.45 4.78 16.47
N LYS A 427 -14.13 5.61 15.69
CA LYS A 427 -15.34 6.32 16.13
C LYS A 427 -16.63 5.53 15.89
N PHE A 428 -16.58 4.57 14.96
CA PHE A 428 -17.78 3.80 14.63
C PHE A 428 -18.18 2.83 15.75
N LEU A 429 -17.22 2.11 16.32
CA LEU A 429 -17.47 1.10 17.38
C LEU A 429 -18.16 1.60 18.64
N PRO A 430 -17.91 2.79 19.16
CA PRO A 430 -18.62 3.30 20.32
C PRO A 430 -20.11 3.59 20.11
N ASN A 431 -20.53 3.70 18.85
CA ASN A 431 -21.90 4.15 18.46
C ASN A 431 -22.75 3.00 17.89
N LEU A 432 -22.27 1.76 17.92
CA LEU A 432 -23.03 0.55 17.55
C LEU A 432 -23.91 0.06 18.76
#